data_06a40204b1252939d226041f5413ea5d
#
_entry.id   06a40204b1252939d226041f5413ea5d
#
_cell.length_a   1.000
_cell.length_b   1.000
_cell.length_c   1.000
_cell.angle_alpha   90.00
_cell.angle_beta   90.00
_cell.angle_gamma   90.00
#
_symmetry.space_group_name_H-M   'P 1'
#
loop_
_entity.id
_entity.type
_entity.pdbx_description
1 polymer ?
#
loop_
_entity_poly.entity_id
_entity_poly.type
_entity_poly.pdbx_seq_one_letter_code
_entity_poly.pdbx_strand_id
1 'polypeptide(L)'
;MLAAILFCGTWMLTGCNRSSATKQDAGTGKSEETAAAVLSPTDDNSQFVTLTDAVPDAILEIRYFGTYNFVGQRIDGYEEPTALLTKEAAQALRAVSDDVCSQGYRLKIYDAYRPQKAVDHFERWPADLQATEMKPYFYPDLDKSVLFEQEYIYERSGHTRGSTVDLTLFDMATEKELDMGGTFDWFGPESHPDFCGNPETGQYTGDNSKSPTGRSITPEQFAHRMILRRAMLAHGFKALDSEWWHFTLRDEPFPDTYFTFPVRQIAAE
;
A
#
# COMPACT_ATOMS: atom_id res chain seq x y z
N MET A 1 -8.54 -58.27 -30.86
CA MET A 1 -9.25 -59.02 -29.80
C MET A 1 -9.87 -57.97 -28.89
N LEU A 2 -11.12 -57.58 -29.19
CA LEU A 2 -12.39 -58.03 -28.56
C LEU A 2 -12.26 -58.17 -27.04
N ALA A 3 -13.08 -57.55 -26.21
CA ALA A 3 -14.52 -57.47 -26.26
C ALA A 3 -15.06 -56.25 -25.44
N ALA A 4 -16.13 -55.70 -25.94
CA ALA A 4 -17.10 -54.85 -25.27
C ALA A 4 -18.08 -55.69 -24.47
N ILE A 5 -18.62 -55.19 -23.36
CA ILE A 5 -19.91 -55.62 -22.82
C ILE A 5 -20.71 -54.39 -22.38
N LEU A 6 -21.79 -54.14 -23.12
CA LEU A 6 -22.95 -53.34 -22.74
C LEU A 6 -23.81 -54.17 -21.76
N PHE A 7 -24.45 -53.50 -20.78
CA PHE A 7 -25.76 -53.94 -20.27
C PHE A 7 -26.67 -52.76 -20.00
N CYS A 8 -27.84 -52.87 -20.61
CA CYS A 8 -28.99 -51.98 -20.61
C CYS A 8 -30.07 -52.58 -19.69
N GLY A 9 -30.94 -51.81 -19.09
CA GLY A 9 -32.13 -52.30 -18.37
C GLY A 9 -32.71 -51.24 -17.45
N THR A 10 -33.55 -50.48 -17.86
CA THR A 10 -35.03 -50.26 -17.99
C THR A 10 -35.80 -50.15 -16.67
N TRP A 11 -36.44 -49.00 -16.54
CA TRP A 11 -37.80 -48.63 -16.06
C TRP A 11 -38.38 -49.20 -14.77
N MET A 12 -38.92 -48.31 -13.89
CA MET A 12 -40.36 -48.20 -13.63
C MET A 12 -40.72 -46.92 -12.84
N LEU A 13 -41.78 -46.29 -13.32
CA LEU A 13 -42.58 -45.25 -12.67
C LEU A 13 -43.42 -45.82 -11.53
N THR A 14 -43.66 -45.02 -10.47
CA THR A 14 -45.01 -44.73 -9.94
C THR A 14 -44.95 -43.96 -8.61
N GLY A 15 -45.81 -42.96 -8.48
CA GLY A 15 -46.46 -42.63 -7.22
C GLY A 15 -46.41 -41.19 -6.76
N CYS A 16 -47.41 -40.40 -7.19
CA CYS A 16 -47.81 -39.14 -6.52
C CYS A 16 -48.16 -39.39 -5.05
N ASN A 17 -47.66 -38.53 -4.16
CA ASN A 17 -48.45 -38.13 -3.02
C ASN A 17 -48.19 -36.67 -2.65
N ARG A 18 -49.27 -35.88 -2.64
CA ARG A 18 -49.34 -34.50 -2.15
C ARG A 18 -49.36 -34.55 -0.62
N SER A 19 -48.48 -33.72 0.00
CA SER A 19 -48.73 -33.27 1.36
C SER A 19 -48.16 -31.87 1.52
N SER A 20 -49.07 -30.98 1.79
CA SER A 20 -49.09 -29.67 2.41
C SER A 20 -47.76 -28.99 2.78
N ALA A 21 -47.67 -27.80 2.21
CA ALA A 21 -46.71 -26.75 2.52
C ALA A 21 -46.80 -26.28 3.98
N THR A 22 -45.67 -26.27 4.65
CA THR A 22 -45.38 -25.33 5.73
C THR A 22 -44.36 -24.31 5.20
N LYS A 23 -44.82 -23.06 5.11
CA LYS A 23 -43.95 -21.90 4.89
C LYS A 23 -43.00 -21.80 6.08
N GLN A 24 -41.73 -22.07 5.85
CA GLN A 24 -40.66 -21.55 6.74
C GLN A 24 -40.22 -20.16 6.22
N ASP A 25 -40.30 -19.22 7.14
CA ASP A 25 -39.82 -17.88 7.03
C ASP A 25 -38.40 -17.85 6.48
N ALA A 26 -38.23 -17.17 5.35
CA ALA A 26 -36.92 -16.72 4.88
C ALA A 26 -36.45 -15.62 5.83
N GLY A 27 -35.54 -15.99 6.73
CA GLY A 27 -34.80 -15.03 7.50
C GLY A 27 -34.09 -14.06 6.56
N THR A 28 -34.53 -12.83 6.60
CA THR A 28 -33.85 -11.69 5.99
C THR A 28 -32.48 -11.58 6.65
N GLY A 29 -31.46 -12.10 5.97
CA GLY A 29 -30.07 -11.71 6.24
C GLY A 29 -29.98 -10.20 6.04
N LYS A 30 -29.96 -9.46 7.15
CA LYS A 30 -29.47 -8.10 7.16
C LYS A 30 -28.03 -8.18 6.66
N SER A 31 -27.78 -7.69 5.44
CA SER A 31 -26.47 -7.20 5.07
C SER A 31 -26.07 -6.19 6.15
N GLU A 32 -25.02 -6.48 6.89
CA GLU A 32 -24.33 -5.45 7.65
C GLU A 32 -23.90 -4.40 6.64
N GLU A 33 -24.68 -3.32 6.61
CA GLU A 33 -24.31 -2.06 5.98
C GLU A 33 -23.05 -1.62 6.72
N THR A 34 -21.89 -1.85 6.11
CA THR A 34 -20.63 -1.30 6.60
C THR A 34 -20.83 0.19 6.69
N ALA A 35 -20.98 0.70 7.90
CA ALA A 35 -21.15 2.12 8.16
C ALA A 35 -20.06 2.88 7.38
N ALA A 36 -20.46 3.77 6.49
CA ALA A 36 -19.53 4.59 5.74
C ALA A 36 -18.61 5.28 6.75
N ALA A 37 -17.30 5.04 6.65
CA ALA A 37 -16.33 5.63 7.56
C ALA A 37 -16.57 7.15 7.58
N VAL A 38 -16.90 7.68 8.74
CA VAL A 38 -17.19 9.10 8.90
C VAL A 38 -15.84 9.81 8.86
N LEU A 39 -15.64 10.71 7.88
CA LEU A 39 -14.55 11.68 7.95
C LEU A 39 -14.71 12.44 9.25
N SER A 40 -13.75 12.29 10.16
CA SER A 40 -13.67 13.09 11.37
C SER A 40 -12.58 14.15 11.15
N PRO A 41 -12.93 15.31 10.57
CA PRO A 41 -11.96 16.37 10.37
C PRO A 41 -11.50 16.85 11.73
N THR A 42 -10.24 16.63 12.04
CA THR A 42 -9.61 17.15 13.24
C THR A 42 -8.29 17.79 12.87
N ASP A 43 -8.08 19.01 13.40
CA ASP A 43 -6.78 19.69 13.33
C ASP A 43 -5.90 19.35 14.55
N ASP A 44 -6.38 18.46 15.43
CA ASP A 44 -5.62 18.01 16.59
C ASP A 44 -4.50 17.06 16.19
N ASN A 45 -3.27 17.52 16.30
CA ASN A 45 -2.05 16.76 16.04
C ASN A 45 -1.35 16.28 17.32
N SER A 46 -1.96 16.39 18.48
CA SER A 46 -1.38 16.05 19.79
C SER A 46 -0.92 14.58 19.92
N GLN A 47 -1.46 13.69 19.11
CA GLN A 47 -1.07 12.28 19.06
C GLN A 47 0.00 11.96 18.00
N PHE A 48 0.54 12.99 17.34
CA PHE A 48 1.58 12.85 16.34
C PHE A 48 2.93 13.35 16.86
N VAL A 49 3.98 12.90 16.23
CA VAL A 49 5.35 13.36 16.45
C VAL A 49 6.03 13.64 15.12
N THR A 50 6.97 14.57 15.12
CA THR A 50 7.91 14.74 14.03
C THR A 50 8.80 13.50 13.96
N LEU A 51 8.87 12.85 12.79
CA LEU A 51 9.52 11.56 12.65
C LEU A 51 11.01 11.61 13.02
N THR A 52 11.71 12.69 12.68
CA THR A 52 13.14 12.85 13.01
C THR A 52 13.42 12.97 14.50
N ASP A 53 12.45 13.35 15.31
CA ASP A 53 12.60 13.37 16.77
C ASP A 53 12.49 11.93 17.36
N ALA A 54 11.61 11.11 16.77
CA ALA A 54 11.43 9.73 17.20
C ALA A 54 12.44 8.76 16.57
N VAL A 55 12.80 8.98 15.30
CA VAL A 55 13.71 8.13 14.50
C VAL A 55 14.81 9.02 13.89
N PRO A 56 15.78 9.50 14.68
CA PRO A 56 16.78 10.48 14.24
C PRO A 56 17.72 9.96 13.15
N ASP A 57 17.84 8.64 13.00
CA ASP A 57 18.65 8.01 11.96
C ASP A 57 17.93 7.94 10.60
N ALA A 58 16.64 8.26 10.53
CA ALA A 58 15.89 8.25 9.27
C ALA A 58 16.35 9.37 8.33
N ILE A 59 16.44 9.04 7.05
CA ILE A 59 16.71 9.99 5.97
C ILE A 59 15.35 10.40 5.39
N LEU A 60 15.07 11.69 5.30
CA LEU A 60 13.84 12.18 4.68
C LEU A 60 14.07 12.61 3.24
N GLU A 61 13.30 12.05 2.32
CA GLU A 61 13.17 12.50 0.94
C GLU A 61 11.67 12.62 0.62
N ILE A 62 11.02 13.58 1.28
CA ILE A 62 9.56 13.73 1.19
C ILE A 62 9.15 14.13 -0.22
N ARG A 63 8.68 13.14 -0.99
CA ARG A 63 8.40 13.25 -2.42
C ARG A 63 7.31 14.26 -2.71
N TYR A 64 6.32 14.34 -1.86
CA TYR A 64 5.16 15.20 -2.07
C TYR A 64 5.38 16.66 -1.62
N PHE A 65 6.43 16.93 -0.87
CA PHE A 65 6.90 18.29 -0.67
C PHE A 65 7.67 18.84 -1.88
N GLY A 66 8.37 17.97 -2.62
CA GLY A 66 9.10 18.30 -3.83
C GLY A 66 8.23 18.26 -5.09
N THR A 67 8.91 18.30 -6.25
CA THR A 67 8.28 18.18 -7.57
C THR A 67 8.56 16.84 -8.24
N TYR A 68 9.46 16.02 -7.67
CA TYR A 68 9.74 14.68 -8.19
C TYR A 68 8.76 13.64 -7.60
N ASN A 69 7.51 13.73 -8.04
CA ASN A 69 6.40 12.83 -7.76
C ASN A 69 5.56 12.69 -9.04
N PHE A 70 4.58 11.79 -9.06
CA PHE A 70 3.80 11.50 -10.26
C PHE A 70 2.94 12.67 -10.76
N VAL A 71 2.69 13.68 -9.92
CA VAL A 71 1.94 14.90 -10.28
C VAL A 71 2.85 15.95 -10.93
N GLY A 72 4.15 15.99 -10.56
CA GLY A 72 5.13 16.94 -11.08
C GLY A 72 5.19 18.29 -10.34
N GLN A 73 4.48 18.40 -9.20
CA GLN A 73 4.45 19.63 -8.40
C GLN A 73 4.33 19.30 -6.91
N ARG A 74 4.56 20.31 -6.05
CA ARG A 74 4.29 20.13 -4.61
C ARG A 74 2.82 19.83 -4.39
N ILE A 75 2.57 18.84 -3.54
CA ILE A 75 1.22 18.42 -3.20
C ILE A 75 0.65 19.30 -2.09
N ASP A 76 -0.64 19.61 -2.20
CA ASP A 76 -1.33 20.43 -1.23
C ASP A 76 -1.27 19.83 0.17
N GLY A 77 -1.04 20.69 1.18
CA GLY A 77 -0.94 20.25 2.56
C GLY A 77 0.47 19.86 3.03
N TYR A 78 1.47 19.75 2.14
CA TYR A 78 2.87 19.62 2.51
C TYR A 78 3.51 21.01 2.61
N GLU A 79 3.63 21.53 3.83
CA GLU A 79 4.17 22.86 4.09
C GLU A 79 5.67 22.83 4.34
N GLU A 80 6.20 21.72 4.89
CA GLU A 80 7.63 21.53 5.17
C GLU A 80 8.11 20.14 4.69
N PRO A 81 9.42 19.98 4.40
CA PRO A 81 10.01 18.69 3.98
C PRO A 81 10.23 17.77 5.20
N THR A 82 9.17 17.51 5.95
CA THR A 82 9.17 16.69 7.16
C THR A 82 8.17 15.56 7.06
N ALA A 83 8.26 14.59 7.96
CA ALA A 83 7.35 13.47 8.10
C ALA A 83 6.76 13.45 9.49
N LEU A 84 5.49 13.10 9.59
CA LEU A 84 4.76 12.94 10.85
C LEU A 84 4.19 11.53 10.93
N LEU A 85 4.17 10.94 12.11
CA LEU A 85 3.46 9.69 12.41
C LEU A 85 2.76 9.81 13.76
N THR A 86 1.76 8.95 13.98
CA THR A 86 1.24 8.72 15.34
C THR A 86 2.38 8.24 16.25
N LYS A 87 2.28 8.55 17.55
CA LYS A 87 3.30 8.18 18.55
C LYS A 87 3.60 6.67 18.51
N GLU A 88 2.56 5.86 18.38
CA GLU A 88 2.65 4.40 18.31
C GLU A 88 3.37 3.92 17.04
N ALA A 89 3.01 4.48 15.88
CA ALA A 89 3.66 4.13 14.63
C ALA A 89 5.12 4.57 14.60
N ALA A 90 5.43 5.75 15.15
CA ALA A 90 6.80 6.24 15.27
C ALA A 90 7.65 5.37 16.21
N GLN A 91 7.08 4.90 17.33
CA GLN A 91 7.75 3.98 18.25
C GLN A 91 8.04 2.63 17.57
N ALA A 92 7.08 2.07 16.83
CA ALA A 92 7.28 0.84 16.07
C ALA A 92 8.34 1.02 14.99
N LEU A 93 8.31 2.15 14.26
CA LEU A 93 9.29 2.46 13.22
C LEU A 93 10.71 2.70 13.80
N ARG A 94 10.82 3.20 15.04
CA ARG A 94 12.11 3.26 15.76
C ARG A 94 12.71 1.86 15.93
N ALA A 95 11.91 0.88 16.32
CA ALA A 95 12.39 -0.50 16.46
C ALA A 95 12.82 -1.11 15.11
N VAL A 96 12.11 -0.78 14.00
CA VAL A 96 12.55 -1.13 12.64
C VAL A 96 13.89 -0.49 12.33
N SER A 97 14.06 0.81 12.65
CA SER A 97 15.31 1.53 12.39
C SER A 97 16.49 0.89 13.15
N ASP A 98 16.30 0.56 14.42
CA ASP A 98 17.34 -0.10 15.24
C ASP A 98 17.74 -1.46 14.66
N ASP A 99 16.76 -2.25 14.17
CA ASP A 99 16.99 -3.55 13.54
C ASP A 99 17.82 -3.40 12.25
N VAL A 100 17.37 -2.57 11.31
CA VAL A 100 18.08 -2.41 10.03
C VAL A 100 19.43 -1.70 10.19
N CYS A 101 19.58 -0.78 11.16
CA CYS A 101 20.86 -0.16 11.48
C CYS A 101 21.89 -1.20 11.95
N SER A 102 21.49 -2.21 12.71
CA SER A 102 22.35 -3.32 13.11
C SER A 102 22.87 -4.16 11.93
N GLN A 103 22.17 -4.08 10.80
CA GLN A 103 22.49 -4.76 9.55
C GLN A 103 23.25 -3.87 8.55
N GLY A 104 23.54 -2.62 8.90
CA GLY A 104 24.26 -1.66 8.04
C GLY A 104 23.37 -0.79 7.16
N TYR A 105 22.07 -0.72 7.45
CA TYR A 105 21.12 0.08 6.68
C TYR A 105 20.51 1.20 7.51
N ARG A 106 20.00 2.22 6.85
CA ARG A 106 19.14 3.27 7.42
C ARG A 106 17.79 3.28 6.69
N LEU A 107 16.76 3.71 7.38
CA LEU A 107 15.47 3.96 6.73
C LEU A 107 15.54 5.26 5.93
N LYS A 108 14.99 5.24 4.71
CA LYS A 108 14.79 6.43 3.89
C LYS A 108 13.31 6.57 3.59
N ILE A 109 12.72 7.68 4.00
CA ILE A 109 11.29 7.93 4.04
C ILE A 109 10.88 8.78 2.85
N TYR A 110 9.89 8.33 2.09
CA TYR A 110 9.31 9.04 0.96
C TYR A 110 8.02 9.78 1.34
N ASP A 111 7.18 9.14 2.18
CA ASP A 111 5.96 9.70 2.73
C ASP A 111 5.60 9.04 4.06
N ALA A 112 4.80 9.75 4.88
CA ALA A 112 4.28 9.22 6.13
C ALA A 112 2.83 9.69 6.32
N TYR A 113 2.49 10.49 7.35
CA TYR A 113 1.18 11.11 7.39
C TYR A 113 0.95 11.98 6.15
N ARG A 114 -0.20 11.78 5.50
CA ARG A 114 -0.66 12.52 4.32
C ARG A 114 -2.02 13.15 4.64
N PRO A 115 -2.15 14.47 4.68
CA PRO A 115 -3.42 15.12 5.00
C PRO A 115 -4.46 14.86 3.92
N GLN A 116 -5.75 14.87 4.28
CA GLN A 116 -6.84 14.68 3.30
C GLN A 116 -6.73 15.64 2.11
N LYS A 117 -6.26 16.86 2.34
CA LYS A 117 -6.05 17.86 1.29
C LYS A 117 -5.08 17.40 0.19
N ALA A 118 -4.09 16.57 0.55
CA ALA A 118 -3.20 15.95 -0.43
C ALA A 118 -3.91 14.86 -1.23
N VAL A 119 -4.74 14.05 -0.60
CA VAL A 119 -5.56 13.02 -1.27
C VAL A 119 -6.52 13.70 -2.24
N ASP A 120 -7.18 14.77 -1.83
CA ASP A 120 -8.06 15.58 -2.70
C ASP A 120 -7.28 16.17 -3.90
N HIS A 121 -5.99 16.48 -3.73
CA HIS A 121 -5.13 16.92 -4.84
C HIS A 121 -4.89 15.78 -5.84
N PHE A 122 -4.60 14.58 -5.35
CA PHE A 122 -4.43 13.40 -6.21
C PHE A 122 -5.70 13.05 -6.97
N GLU A 123 -6.86 13.14 -6.31
CA GLU A 123 -8.16 12.85 -6.91
C GLU A 123 -8.48 13.78 -8.07
N ARG A 124 -8.21 15.08 -7.94
CA ARG A 124 -8.50 16.06 -9.01
C ARG A 124 -7.45 16.11 -10.12
N TRP A 125 -6.21 15.66 -9.88
CA TRP A 125 -5.12 15.71 -10.86
C TRP A 125 -5.39 14.94 -12.16
N PRO A 126 -6.04 13.75 -12.19
CA PRO A 126 -6.33 13.02 -13.42
C PRO A 126 -7.26 13.78 -14.39
N ALA A 127 -8.04 14.75 -13.91
CA ALA A 127 -8.93 15.55 -14.76
C ALA A 127 -8.15 16.44 -15.75
N ASP A 128 -6.92 16.83 -15.42
CA ASP A 128 -6.04 17.54 -16.34
C ASP A 128 -5.23 16.53 -17.18
N LEU A 129 -5.80 16.12 -18.31
CA LEU A 129 -5.18 15.15 -19.21
C LEU A 129 -3.91 15.65 -19.90
N GLN A 130 -3.59 16.95 -19.81
CA GLN A 130 -2.40 17.54 -20.42
C GLN A 130 -1.18 17.49 -19.48
N ALA A 131 -1.40 17.43 -18.18
CA ALA A 131 -0.33 17.32 -17.18
C ALA A 131 0.27 15.90 -17.18
N THR A 132 1.17 15.63 -18.11
CA THR A 132 1.78 14.31 -18.35
C THR A 132 3.31 14.33 -18.29
N GLU A 133 3.91 15.38 -17.76
CA GLU A 133 5.36 15.60 -17.73
C GLU A 133 6.07 14.47 -16.96
N MET A 134 5.41 13.92 -15.94
CA MET A 134 5.95 12.86 -15.09
C MET A 134 5.58 11.45 -15.57
N LYS A 135 4.77 11.32 -16.63
CA LYS A 135 4.39 10.02 -17.19
C LYS A 135 5.58 9.12 -17.51
N PRO A 136 6.68 9.57 -18.12
CA PRO A 136 7.81 8.70 -18.43
C PRO A 136 8.49 8.08 -17.22
N TYR A 137 8.32 8.68 -16.03
CA TYR A 137 8.99 8.30 -14.79
C TYR A 137 8.14 7.42 -13.88
N PHE A 138 6.80 7.55 -13.94
CA PHE A 138 5.90 6.90 -12.97
C PHE A 138 4.85 5.99 -13.61
N TYR A 139 4.35 6.33 -14.82
CA TYR A 139 3.26 5.58 -15.47
C TYR A 139 3.38 5.53 -17.00
N PRO A 140 4.56 5.16 -17.56
CA PRO A 140 4.81 5.27 -19.01
C PRO A 140 3.85 4.42 -19.84
N ASP A 141 3.36 3.33 -19.29
CA ASP A 141 2.55 2.32 -19.98
C ASP A 141 1.05 2.53 -19.78
N LEU A 142 0.65 3.51 -18.96
CA LEU A 142 -0.74 3.79 -18.64
C LEU A 142 -1.20 5.13 -19.19
N ASP A 143 -2.47 5.19 -19.57
CA ASP A 143 -3.11 6.47 -19.84
C ASP A 143 -3.59 7.09 -18.54
N LYS A 144 -3.38 8.41 -18.39
CA LYS A 144 -3.79 9.13 -17.18
C LYS A 144 -5.28 9.00 -16.88
N SER A 145 -6.11 8.87 -17.91
CA SER A 145 -7.57 8.72 -17.80
C SER A 145 -8.03 7.45 -17.08
N VAL A 146 -7.17 6.41 -16.99
CA VAL A 146 -7.54 5.13 -16.36
C VAL A 146 -6.97 4.95 -14.95
N LEU A 147 -6.17 5.91 -14.45
CA LEU A 147 -5.46 5.75 -13.19
C LEU A 147 -6.39 5.63 -11.98
N PHE A 148 -7.52 6.32 -11.99
CA PHE A 148 -8.55 6.22 -10.95
C PHE A 148 -9.31 4.89 -11.07
N GLU A 149 -9.73 4.52 -12.29
CA GLU A 149 -10.46 3.27 -12.55
C GLU A 149 -9.64 2.02 -12.23
N GLN A 150 -8.31 2.09 -12.42
CA GLN A 150 -7.39 1.00 -12.10
C GLN A 150 -6.86 1.04 -10.66
N GLU A 151 -7.48 1.82 -9.79
CA GLU A 151 -7.18 1.88 -8.36
C GLU A 151 -5.74 2.29 -8.01
N TYR A 152 -5.08 3.10 -8.86
CA TYR A 152 -3.81 3.75 -8.52
C TYR A 152 -4.00 5.03 -7.69
N ILE A 153 -5.22 5.60 -7.70
CA ILE A 153 -5.60 6.79 -6.95
C ILE A 153 -6.91 6.50 -6.23
N TYR A 154 -6.98 6.81 -4.94
CA TYR A 154 -8.12 6.54 -4.07
C TYR A 154 -8.66 7.82 -3.43
N GLU A 155 -9.96 7.87 -3.16
CA GLU A 155 -10.62 8.94 -2.40
C GLU A 155 -10.19 8.99 -0.92
N ARG A 156 -9.61 7.89 -0.40
CA ARG A 156 -9.14 7.76 0.97
C ARG A 156 -7.80 7.05 1.01
N SER A 157 -6.94 7.47 1.92
CA SER A 157 -5.61 6.90 2.09
C SER A 157 -5.37 6.43 3.51
N GLY A 158 -4.70 5.29 3.66
CA GLY A 158 -4.17 4.82 4.94
C GLY A 158 -3.26 5.84 5.61
N HIS A 159 -2.48 6.58 4.82
CA HIS A 159 -1.60 7.64 5.29
C HIS A 159 -2.33 8.75 6.06
N THR A 160 -3.57 9.06 5.68
CA THR A 160 -4.37 10.11 6.32
C THR A 160 -4.75 9.76 7.76
N ARG A 161 -4.65 8.48 8.15
CA ARG A 161 -4.84 8.01 9.53
C ARG A 161 -3.58 8.11 10.40
N GLY A 162 -2.43 8.45 9.80
CA GLY A 162 -1.20 8.78 10.51
C GLY A 162 -0.33 7.59 10.94
N SER A 163 -0.68 6.35 10.54
CA SER A 163 0.08 5.15 10.94
C SER A 163 0.61 4.35 9.74
N THR A 164 0.70 5.00 8.58
CA THR A 164 1.23 4.44 7.34
C THR A 164 2.49 5.19 6.93
N VAL A 165 3.46 4.46 6.39
CA VAL A 165 4.73 5.00 5.91
C VAL A 165 5.15 4.34 4.61
N ASP A 166 5.67 5.16 3.67
CA ASP A 166 6.32 4.74 2.44
C ASP A 166 7.83 4.96 2.57
N LEU A 167 8.60 3.89 2.38
CA LEU A 167 10.02 3.93 2.68
C LEU A 167 10.84 2.90 1.89
N THR A 168 12.15 3.11 1.93
CA THR A 168 13.16 2.20 1.40
C THR A 168 14.34 2.09 2.37
N LEU A 169 15.36 1.34 1.97
CA LEU A 169 16.62 1.18 2.70
C LEU A 169 17.74 1.97 2.02
N PHE A 170 18.59 2.56 2.85
CA PHE A 170 19.82 3.24 2.45
C PHE A 170 21.01 2.47 3.05
N ASP A 171 21.93 2.04 2.20
CA ASP A 171 23.13 1.30 2.58
C ASP A 171 24.20 2.27 3.08
N MET A 172 24.61 2.11 4.35
CA MET A 172 25.59 2.98 4.98
C MET A 172 27.02 2.79 4.43
N ALA A 173 27.33 1.62 3.87
CA ALA A 173 28.66 1.34 3.33
C ALA A 173 28.88 1.96 1.94
N THR A 174 27.84 1.95 1.11
CA THR A 174 27.89 2.51 -0.25
C THR A 174 27.38 3.94 -0.32
N GLU A 175 26.74 4.42 0.75
CA GLU A 175 26.07 5.72 0.83
C GLU A 175 25.02 5.92 -0.28
N LYS A 176 24.26 4.83 -0.59
CA LYS A 176 23.24 4.81 -1.63
C LYS A 176 21.98 4.14 -1.16
N GLU A 177 20.88 4.52 -1.77
CA GLU A 177 19.62 3.80 -1.68
C GLU A 177 19.79 2.40 -2.28
N LEU A 178 19.20 1.38 -1.63
CA LEU A 178 19.16 0.04 -2.22
C LEU A 178 18.28 0.03 -3.47
N ASP A 179 18.79 -0.60 -4.51
CA ASP A 179 18.05 -0.79 -5.73
C ASP A 179 16.94 -1.84 -5.51
N MET A 180 15.70 -1.37 -5.51
CA MET A 180 14.49 -2.19 -5.32
C MET A 180 13.89 -2.69 -6.64
N GLY A 181 14.51 -2.36 -7.79
CA GLY A 181 14.04 -2.76 -9.11
C GLY A 181 12.84 -1.96 -9.64
N GLY A 182 12.52 -0.86 -8.99
CA GLY A 182 11.47 0.09 -9.39
C GLY A 182 11.45 1.29 -8.46
N THR A 183 11.05 2.44 -9.00
CA THR A 183 10.95 3.66 -8.18
C THR A 183 9.70 3.64 -7.31
N PHE A 184 9.73 4.40 -6.24
CA PHE A 184 8.55 4.79 -5.47
C PHE A 184 7.49 5.40 -6.39
N ASP A 185 6.21 5.12 -6.16
CA ASP A 185 5.07 5.58 -6.98
C ASP A 185 5.08 5.09 -8.44
N TRP A 186 5.77 3.98 -8.73
CA TRP A 186 5.63 3.36 -10.04
C TRP A 186 4.26 2.70 -10.19
N PHE A 187 3.47 3.14 -11.18
CA PHE A 187 2.15 2.58 -11.48
C PHE A 187 2.29 1.39 -12.41
N GLY A 188 2.31 0.20 -11.83
CA GLY A 188 2.46 -1.05 -12.55
C GLY A 188 2.69 -2.24 -11.63
N PRO A 189 2.50 -3.47 -12.14
CA PRO A 189 2.67 -4.69 -11.36
C PRO A 189 4.10 -4.89 -10.83
N GLU A 190 5.08 -4.18 -11.41
CA GLU A 190 6.46 -4.17 -10.92
C GLU A 190 6.60 -3.61 -9.50
N SER A 191 5.61 -2.84 -9.03
CA SER A 191 5.53 -2.32 -7.65
C SER A 191 5.05 -3.34 -6.64
N HIS A 192 4.39 -4.42 -7.08
CA HIS A 192 3.85 -5.43 -6.19
C HIS A 192 4.97 -6.20 -5.47
N PRO A 193 4.83 -6.48 -4.15
CA PRO A 193 5.81 -7.28 -3.41
C PRO A 193 6.03 -8.68 -3.98
N ASP A 194 5.02 -9.26 -4.63
CA ASP A 194 5.08 -10.60 -5.22
C ASP A 194 5.59 -10.60 -6.68
N PHE A 195 6.01 -9.45 -7.20
CA PHE A 195 6.56 -9.38 -8.54
C PHE A 195 7.90 -10.11 -8.61
N CYS A 196 8.00 -11.08 -9.52
CA CYS A 196 9.13 -11.98 -9.72
C CYS A 196 9.47 -12.89 -8.52
N GLY A 197 8.59 -13.03 -7.52
CA GLY A 197 8.89 -13.88 -6.38
C GLY A 197 7.70 -14.11 -5.45
N ASN A 198 7.95 -14.84 -4.36
CA ASN A 198 6.96 -15.07 -3.32
C ASN A 198 7.37 -14.32 -2.05
N PRO A 199 6.66 -13.26 -1.65
CA PRO A 199 7.03 -12.42 -0.51
C PRO A 199 6.85 -13.12 0.85
N GLU A 200 6.04 -14.19 0.94
CA GLU A 200 5.82 -14.95 2.18
C GLU A 200 7.00 -15.90 2.47
N THR A 201 7.56 -16.49 1.42
CA THR A 201 8.72 -17.38 1.55
C THR A 201 10.06 -16.67 1.33
N GLY A 202 10.02 -15.49 0.70
CA GLY A 202 11.22 -14.76 0.27
C GLY A 202 11.92 -15.40 -0.93
N GLN A 203 11.25 -16.30 -1.66
CA GLN A 203 11.83 -17.01 -2.78
C GLN A 203 11.65 -16.21 -4.09
N TYR A 204 12.75 -15.88 -4.74
CA TYR A 204 12.74 -15.36 -6.10
C TYR A 204 12.37 -16.45 -7.10
N THR A 205 11.46 -16.17 -8.01
CA THR A 205 11.00 -17.12 -9.07
C THR A 205 11.37 -16.68 -10.46
N GLY A 206 11.60 -15.37 -10.67
CA GLY A 206 11.78 -14.76 -11.98
C GLY A 206 10.51 -14.66 -12.81
N ASP A 207 9.34 -14.99 -12.24
CA ASP A 207 8.05 -14.89 -12.93
C ASP A 207 7.63 -13.42 -13.09
N ASN A 208 7.78 -12.91 -14.30
CA ASN A 208 7.36 -11.57 -14.69
C ASN A 208 6.09 -11.57 -15.56
N SER A 209 5.33 -12.64 -15.56
CA SER A 209 4.10 -12.79 -16.37
C SER A 209 3.06 -11.70 -16.13
N LYS A 210 3.11 -11.03 -14.97
CA LYS A 210 2.25 -9.89 -14.65
C LYS A 210 2.64 -8.61 -15.39
N SER A 211 3.89 -8.47 -15.86
CA SER A 211 4.33 -7.27 -16.56
C SER A 211 3.83 -7.25 -18.01
N PRO A 212 3.02 -6.27 -18.41
CA PRO A 212 2.53 -6.15 -19.78
C PRO A 212 3.64 -5.83 -20.78
N THR A 213 4.77 -5.33 -20.31
CA THR A 213 5.92 -4.90 -21.12
C THR A 213 7.11 -5.86 -21.04
N GLY A 214 6.98 -6.94 -20.27
CA GLY A 214 8.04 -7.91 -20.05
C GLY A 214 9.18 -7.42 -19.14
N ARG A 215 8.97 -6.33 -18.37
CA ARG A 215 9.92 -5.90 -17.34
C ARG A 215 10.12 -7.01 -16.31
N SER A 216 11.27 -7.00 -15.67
CA SER A 216 11.62 -7.94 -14.61
C SER A 216 12.51 -7.24 -13.59
N ILE A 217 12.57 -7.79 -12.38
CA ILE A 217 13.56 -7.40 -11.38
C ILE A 217 14.56 -8.55 -11.18
N THR A 218 15.74 -8.22 -10.68
CA THR A 218 16.79 -9.20 -10.42
C THR A 218 16.56 -9.92 -9.08
N PRO A 219 17.20 -11.09 -8.85
CA PRO A 219 17.18 -11.74 -7.54
C PRO A 219 17.65 -10.84 -6.40
N GLU A 220 18.63 -9.97 -6.65
CA GLU A 220 19.17 -9.03 -5.67
C GLU A 220 18.14 -7.95 -5.31
N GLN A 221 17.48 -7.35 -6.32
CA GLN A 221 16.42 -6.37 -6.11
C GLN A 221 15.24 -6.96 -5.32
N PHE A 222 14.84 -8.19 -5.63
CA PHE A 222 13.84 -8.89 -4.86
C PHE A 222 14.31 -9.14 -3.41
N ALA A 223 15.57 -9.55 -3.21
CA ALA A 223 16.12 -9.74 -1.86
C ALA A 223 16.12 -8.44 -1.06
N HIS A 224 16.45 -7.30 -1.66
CA HIS A 224 16.37 -5.98 -1.02
C HIS A 224 14.96 -5.66 -0.51
N ARG A 225 13.92 -5.89 -1.33
CA ARG A 225 12.52 -5.75 -0.90
C ARG A 225 12.20 -6.66 0.28
N MET A 226 12.74 -7.88 0.31
CA MET A 226 12.49 -8.84 1.39
C MET A 226 13.21 -8.47 2.69
N ILE A 227 14.35 -7.79 2.65
CA ILE A 227 15.00 -7.24 3.85
C ILE A 227 14.07 -6.20 4.49
N LEU A 228 13.62 -5.21 3.73
CA LEU A 228 12.68 -4.18 4.20
C LEU A 228 11.39 -4.81 4.75
N ARG A 229 10.74 -5.67 3.95
CA ARG A 229 9.48 -6.32 4.32
C ARG A 229 9.60 -7.08 5.64
N ARG A 230 10.65 -7.88 5.82
CA ARG A 230 10.85 -8.67 7.04
C ARG A 230 11.03 -7.78 8.26
N ALA A 231 11.83 -6.73 8.17
CA ALA A 231 12.01 -5.79 9.27
C ALA A 231 10.69 -5.12 9.66
N MET A 232 9.94 -4.61 8.69
CA MET A 232 8.63 -3.97 8.93
C MET A 232 7.62 -4.93 9.57
N LEU A 233 7.49 -6.15 9.02
CA LEU A 233 6.55 -7.16 9.54
C LEU A 233 6.92 -7.62 10.96
N ALA A 234 8.21 -7.73 11.28
CA ALA A 234 8.70 -8.13 12.60
C ALA A 234 8.37 -7.11 13.69
N HIS A 235 8.24 -5.84 13.33
CA HIS A 235 7.99 -4.73 14.25
C HIS A 235 6.56 -4.17 14.16
N GLY A 236 5.58 -5.02 13.80
CA GLY A 236 4.14 -4.72 13.95
C GLY A 236 3.48 -4.05 12.75
N PHE A 237 4.18 -3.84 11.65
CA PHE A 237 3.55 -3.34 10.43
C PHE A 237 2.92 -4.46 9.60
N LYS A 238 2.00 -4.11 8.73
CA LYS A 238 1.46 -4.93 7.64
C LYS A 238 1.84 -4.26 6.31
N ALA A 239 2.19 -5.07 5.31
CA ALA A 239 2.51 -4.59 3.97
C ALA A 239 1.24 -4.47 3.13
N LEU A 240 1.26 -3.59 2.13
CA LEU A 240 0.28 -3.53 1.06
C LEU A 240 0.68 -4.51 -0.06
N ASP A 241 -0.30 -5.16 -0.68
CA ASP A 241 -0.03 -6.18 -1.71
C ASP A 241 0.28 -5.60 -3.09
N SER A 242 0.04 -4.32 -3.29
CA SER A 242 0.29 -3.61 -4.56
C SER A 242 1.55 -2.74 -4.56
N GLU A 243 2.18 -2.50 -3.37
CA GLU A 243 3.29 -1.55 -3.24
C GLU A 243 4.35 -2.09 -2.29
N TRP A 244 5.60 -2.31 -2.78
CA TRP A 244 6.68 -2.86 -1.97
C TRP A 244 7.17 -1.91 -0.87
N TRP A 245 6.93 -0.61 -1.01
CA TRP A 245 7.37 0.44 -0.08
C TRP A 245 6.37 0.76 1.02
N HIS A 246 5.10 0.35 0.89
CA HIS A 246 3.97 0.81 1.71
C HIS A 246 3.68 -0.12 2.88
N PHE A 247 3.70 0.44 4.09
CA PHE A 247 3.45 -0.29 5.32
C PHE A 247 2.57 0.50 6.29
N THR A 248 1.58 -0.18 6.86
CA THR A 248 0.68 0.39 7.87
C THR A 248 0.86 -0.36 9.19
N LEU A 249 0.88 0.33 10.32
CA LEU A 249 0.87 -0.30 11.65
C LEU A 249 -0.39 -1.18 11.79
N ARG A 250 -0.27 -2.42 12.30
CA ARG A 250 -1.41 -3.34 12.40
C ARG A 250 -2.45 -2.83 13.37
N ASP A 251 -2.00 -2.40 14.54
CA ASP A 251 -2.83 -1.87 15.61
C ASP A 251 -2.78 -0.34 15.59
N GLU A 252 -3.22 0.24 14.47
CA GLU A 252 -3.25 1.70 14.33
C GLU A 252 -4.24 2.32 15.31
N PRO A 253 -3.85 3.41 16.02
CA PRO A 253 -4.70 4.01 17.07
C PRO A 253 -5.94 4.70 16.52
N PHE A 254 -5.94 5.08 15.24
CA PHE A 254 -7.01 5.84 14.59
C PHE A 254 -7.49 5.18 13.29
N PRO A 255 -8.04 3.94 13.32
CA PRO A 255 -8.36 3.19 12.10
C PRO A 255 -9.46 3.85 11.26
N ASP A 256 -10.29 4.70 11.86
CA ASP A 256 -11.45 5.34 11.23
C ASP A 256 -11.35 6.87 11.18
N THR A 257 -10.21 7.47 11.61
CA THR A 257 -10.03 8.93 11.66
C THR A 257 -9.10 9.40 10.55
N TYR A 258 -9.59 10.30 9.71
CA TYR A 258 -8.85 10.91 8.62
C TYR A 258 -8.51 12.35 8.98
N PHE A 259 -7.23 12.63 9.19
CA PHE A 259 -6.73 13.92 9.67
C PHE A 259 -6.57 14.92 8.54
N THR A 260 -6.66 16.23 8.87
CA THR A 260 -6.68 17.31 7.89
C THR A 260 -5.58 18.36 8.09
N PHE A 261 -4.85 18.31 9.23
CA PHE A 261 -3.79 19.28 9.50
C PHE A 261 -2.61 19.13 8.52
N PRO A 262 -1.90 20.24 8.21
CA PRO A 262 -0.81 20.20 7.25
C PRO A 262 0.43 19.46 7.79
N VAL A 263 1.26 18.95 6.86
CA VAL A 263 2.57 18.38 7.18
C VAL A 263 3.55 19.52 7.43
N ARG A 264 3.88 19.74 8.69
CA ARG A 264 4.91 20.66 9.19
C ARG A 264 5.45 20.14 10.52
N GLN A 265 6.62 20.59 10.94
CA GLN A 265 7.19 20.20 12.22
C GLN A 265 6.22 20.47 13.37
N ILE A 266 6.13 19.50 14.28
CA ILE A 266 5.43 19.63 15.55
C ILE A 266 6.52 19.87 16.61
N ALA A 267 6.35 20.89 17.44
CA ALA A 267 7.29 21.14 18.53
C ALA A 267 7.32 19.93 19.48
N ALA A 268 8.52 19.47 19.83
CA ALA A 268 8.70 18.48 20.88
C ALA A 268 8.12 19.03 22.20
N GLU A 269 7.31 18.27 22.89
CA GLU A 269 6.77 18.60 24.22
C GLU A 269 7.85 18.53 25.29
#